data_2fe8f66a5d0933f3f32ca0297ac6cbfd
#
_entry.id   2fe8f66a5d0933f3f32ca0297ac6cbfd
#
_cell.length_a   1.000
_cell.length_b   1.000
_cell.length_c   1.000
_cell.angle_alpha   90.00
_cell.angle_beta   90.00
_cell.angle_gamma   90.00
#
_symmetry.space_group_name_H-M   'P 1'
#
loop_
_entity.id
_entity.type
_entity.pdbx_description
1 polymer ?
#
loop_
_entity_poly.entity_id
_entity_poly.type
_entity_poly.pdbx_seq_one_letter_code
_entity_poly.pdbx_strand_id
1 'polypeptide(L)'
;MWKEINKFLVTVDNLVWGVPLIILIMAGGLLLTTRIKLLQVRKLPLALKWMIKNEEGGEGEISSFSALCTALSATIGTGNIVGVATAVGAGGPGALFWMIVAAFLGMATKFSEGLLAVKYRVVAKDGHSLGGPFYYIEQGMGKRWKWLAKLFAFFGVCVGLFGIGTFSQVNGISSAVNNFFDPNNTHRVKSIPFLADYSWSVVIASLLLTFCVAAVLIGGVKRIASVSQVIVPFMAILYFVVVIILILCNITALPAAIKTIVVAAFTPKAVTGGAVGSMLVAMQKGVARGIFSNEAGLGSAPIAAAAAQTNEPVRQGLVSMTGTFIDTIVICTLTGLSIVLTGAWKVPGLEGVQVTTYAFQKGLPFPNEFASFVLMLCLVFFAFTTILGWDYYSERCLEYLSGGNMKHVKFFRYIYILAIFIGPYMTVKAVWTIADIFNGLMALPNMIALFALSGVVAKETKDFFERHKRGEIK
;
A
#
# COMPACT_ATOMS: atom_id res chain seq x y z
N MET A 1 23.49 -3.53 22.68
CA MET A 1 23.50 -2.91 21.34
C MET A 1 22.16 -3.09 20.62
N TRP A 2 21.70 -4.30 20.24
CA TRP A 2 20.42 -4.48 19.51
C TRP A 2 19.19 -3.96 20.26
N LYS A 3 19.09 -4.12 21.58
CA LYS A 3 17.99 -3.56 22.39
C LYS A 3 17.94 -2.03 22.33
N GLU A 4 19.09 -1.37 22.36
CA GLU A 4 19.18 0.10 22.26
C GLU A 4 18.80 0.60 20.85
N ILE A 5 19.26 -0.10 19.81
CA ILE A 5 18.88 0.21 18.42
C ILE A 5 17.36 0.07 18.24
N ASN A 6 16.77 -1.02 18.71
CA ASN A 6 15.33 -1.22 18.63
C ASN A 6 14.54 -0.14 19.40
N LYS A 7 15.02 0.23 20.60
CA LYS A 7 14.39 1.31 21.39
C LYS A 7 14.46 2.64 20.66
N PHE A 8 15.60 2.96 20.06
CA PHE A 8 15.78 4.17 19.25
C PHE A 8 14.84 4.17 18.04
N LEU A 9 14.77 3.07 17.25
CA LEU A 9 13.89 2.94 16.10
C LEU A 9 12.41 3.12 16.48
N VAL A 10 11.97 2.50 17.57
CA VAL A 10 10.58 2.65 18.06
C VAL A 10 10.30 4.08 18.50
N THR A 11 11.29 4.77 19.10
CA THR A 11 11.13 6.18 19.48
C THR A 11 10.98 7.08 18.25
N VAL A 12 11.79 6.85 17.22
CA VAL A 12 11.71 7.59 15.94
C VAL A 12 10.40 7.29 15.24
N ASP A 13 9.96 6.03 15.20
CA ASP A 13 8.66 5.64 14.60
C ASP A 13 7.48 6.33 15.30
N ASN A 14 7.46 6.33 16.63
CA ASN A 14 6.42 7.01 17.40
C ASN A 14 6.44 8.54 17.19
N LEU A 15 7.60 9.13 16.91
CA LEU A 15 7.71 10.55 16.58
C LEU A 15 7.15 10.82 15.16
N VAL A 16 7.54 10.01 14.20
CA VAL A 16 7.15 10.15 12.79
C VAL A 16 5.65 9.88 12.60
N TRP A 17 5.15 8.76 13.10
CA TRP A 17 3.71 8.41 13.08
C TRP A 17 2.94 8.94 14.29
N GLY A 18 3.47 9.98 14.91
CA GLY A 18 2.79 10.68 15.98
C GLY A 18 1.54 11.43 15.51
N VAL A 19 0.82 11.98 16.46
CA VAL A 19 -0.40 12.77 16.24
C VAL A 19 -0.23 13.84 15.15
N PRO A 20 0.91 14.57 15.03
CA PRO A 20 1.09 15.60 14.02
C PRO A 20 0.98 15.11 12.58
N LEU A 21 1.60 14.00 12.23
CA LEU A 21 1.54 13.46 10.87
C LEU A 21 0.12 12.96 10.53
N ILE A 22 -0.52 12.28 11.48
CA ILE A 22 -1.91 11.81 11.33
C ILE A 22 -2.86 12.98 11.08
N ILE A 23 -2.73 14.05 11.88
CA ILE A 23 -3.52 15.29 11.68
C ILE A 23 -3.23 15.87 10.30
N LEU A 24 -1.97 15.96 9.90
CA LEU A 24 -1.57 16.53 8.61
C LEU A 24 -2.24 15.77 7.44
N ILE A 25 -2.18 14.42 7.46
CA ILE A 25 -2.76 13.60 6.38
C ILE A 25 -4.29 13.67 6.40
N MET A 26 -4.92 13.55 7.58
CA MET A 26 -6.38 13.63 7.69
C MET A 26 -6.92 15.01 7.33
N ALA A 27 -6.27 16.08 7.79
CA ALA A 27 -6.63 17.47 7.45
C ALA A 27 -6.42 17.75 5.96
N GLY A 28 -5.34 17.24 5.36
CA GLY A 28 -5.10 17.36 3.92
C GLY A 28 -6.17 16.62 3.10
N GLY A 29 -6.51 15.39 3.48
CA GLY A 29 -7.60 14.63 2.86
C GLY A 29 -8.95 15.35 3.00
N LEU A 30 -9.25 15.93 4.16
CA LEU A 30 -10.46 16.72 4.39
C LEU A 30 -10.47 18.00 3.54
N LEU A 31 -9.36 18.76 3.50
CA LEU A 31 -9.23 19.95 2.66
C LEU A 31 -9.46 19.62 1.19
N LEU A 32 -8.84 18.57 0.69
CA LEU A 32 -9.00 18.15 -0.70
C LEU A 32 -10.43 17.68 -0.96
N THR A 33 -11.02 16.88 -0.07
CA THR A 33 -12.43 16.46 -0.15
C THR A 33 -13.38 17.64 -0.26
N THR A 34 -13.20 18.69 0.54
CA THR A 34 -14.04 19.90 0.49
C THR A 34 -13.81 20.70 -0.78
N ARG A 35 -12.55 20.89 -1.20
CA ARG A 35 -12.21 21.63 -2.43
C ARG A 35 -12.75 20.98 -3.70
N ILE A 36 -12.74 19.66 -3.79
CA ILE A 36 -13.31 18.90 -4.92
C ILE A 36 -14.80 18.55 -4.70
N LYS A 37 -15.43 19.07 -3.63
CA LYS A 37 -16.88 18.94 -3.35
C LYS A 37 -17.35 17.48 -3.30
N LEU A 38 -16.69 16.63 -2.47
CA LEU A 38 -17.02 15.20 -2.31
C LEU A 38 -17.04 14.42 -3.65
N LEU A 39 -16.10 14.74 -4.54
CA LEU A 39 -16.00 14.13 -5.87
C LEU A 39 -15.87 12.61 -5.78
N GLN A 40 -15.14 12.09 -4.79
CA GLN A 40 -14.95 10.66 -4.54
C GLN A 40 -16.27 9.89 -4.32
N VAL A 41 -17.34 10.56 -3.92
CA VAL A 41 -18.69 9.97 -3.83
C VAL A 41 -19.45 10.20 -5.14
N ARG A 42 -19.49 11.46 -5.57
CA ARG A 42 -20.34 11.89 -6.70
C ARG A 42 -19.91 11.33 -8.04
N LYS A 43 -18.63 11.03 -8.19
CA LYS A 43 -18.04 10.58 -9.46
C LYS A 43 -17.39 9.18 -9.38
N LEU A 44 -17.63 8.44 -8.31
CA LEU A 44 -17.13 7.08 -8.18
C LEU A 44 -17.63 6.16 -9.33
N PRO A 45 -18.90 6.18 -9.75
CA PRO A 45 -19.33 5.36 -10.90
C PRO A 45 -18.59 5.71 -12.19
N LEU A 46 -18.33 6.99 -12.43
CA LEU A 46 -17.57 7.44 -13.59
C LEU A 46 -16.10 6.99 -13.50
N ALA A 47 -15.50 7.06 -12.32
CA ALA A 47 -14.14 6.60 -12.07
C ALA A 47 -13.98 5.11 -12.34
N LEU A 48 -14.90 4.28 -11.84
CA LEU A 48 -14.94 2.84 -12.10
C LEU A 48 -15.13 2.51 -13.60
N LYS A 49 -15.94 3.30 -14.31
CA LYS A 49 -16.09 3.16 -15.77
C LYS A 49 -14.77 3.46 -16.49
N TRP A 50 -14.09 4.56 -16.14
CA TRP A 50 -12.84 4.97 -16.77
C TRP A 50 -11.63 4.16 -16.34
N MET A 51 -11.70 3.46 -15.24
CA MET A 51 -10.71 2.47 -14.84
C MET A 51 -10.52 1.39 -15.92
N ILE A 52 -11.63 0.96 -16.56
CA ILE A 52 -11.62 -0.11 -17.59
C ILE A 52 -11.50 0.48 -18.99
N LYS A 53 -12.10 1.66 -19.24
CA LYS A 53 -12.13 2.29 -20.57
C LYS A 53 -10.92 3.18 -20.78
N ASN A 54 -9.98 2.75 -21.63
CA ASN A 54 -8.80 3.56 -21.99
C ASN A 54 -9.21 4.80 -22.81
N GLU A 55 -8.36 5.83 -22.78
CA GLU A 55 -8.45 7.00 -23.66
C GLU A 55 -7.73 6.72 -24.98
N GLU A 56 -8.41 6.98 -26.09
CA GLU A 56 -7.81 6.85 -27.43
C GLU A 56 -6.95 8.09 -27.75
N GLY A 57 -5.73 7.89 -28.20
CA GLY A 57 -4.81 8.97 -28.61
C GLY A 57 -4.16 9.75 -27.48
N GLY A 58 -4.25 9.27 -26.23
CA GLY A 58 -3.54 9.88 -25.11
C GLY A 58 -2.02 9.65 -25.17
N GLU A 59 -1.24 10.64 -24.74
CA GLU A 59 0.20 10.50 -24.54
C GLU A 59 0.49 9.70 -23.26
N GLY A 60 1.54 8.87 -23.25
CA GLY A 60 1.96 8.03 -22.13
C GLY A 60 2.53 6.70 -22.60
N GLU A 61 3.07 5.91 -21.66
CA GLU A 61 3.76 4.65 -21.95
C GLU A 61 2.86 3.42 -21.88
N ILE A 62 1.89 3.45 -20.98
CA ILE A 62 1.03 2.32 -20.63
C ILE A 62 -0.42 2.79 -20.49
N SER A 63 -1.39 1.87 -20.73
CA SER A 63 -2.80 2.22 -20.57
C SER A 63 -3.13 2.69 -19.13
N SER A 64 -4.20 3.48 -18.97
CA SER A 64 -4.65 3.93 -17.63
C SER A 64 -4.95 2.73 -16.72
N PHE A 65 -5.48 1.64 -17.28
CA PHE A 65 -5.69 0.40 -16.54
C PHE A 65 -4.37 -0.25 -16.09
N SER A 66 -3.37 -0.32 -16.98
CA SER A 66 -2.03 -0.85 -16.61
C SER A 66 -1.33 0.01 -15.57
N ALA A 67 -1.46 1.35 -15.67
CA ALA A 67 -0.95 2.28 -14.67
C ALA A 67 -1.62 2.09 -13.31
N LEU A 68 -2.95 1.89 -13.30
CA LEU A 68 -3.68 1.56 -12.07
C LEU A 68 -3.25 0.20 -11.51
N CYS A 69 -3.12 -0.84 -12.34
CA CYS A 69 -2.65 -2.15 -11.89
C CYS A 69 -1.21 -2.08 -11.33
N THR A 70 -0.34 -1.25 -11.93
CA THR A 70 1.00 -1.00 -11.39
C THR A 70 0.94 -0.27 -10.04
N ALA A 71 0.04 0.70 -9.87
CA ALA A 71 -0.18 1.35 -8.59
C ALA A 71 -0.80 0.39 -7.56
N LEU A 72 -1.79 -0.43 -7.95
CA LEU A 72 -2.40 -1.44 -7.09
C LEU A 72 -1.42 -2.57 -6.74
N SER A 73 -0.49 -2.91 -7.63
CA SER A 73 0.54 -3.88 -7.30
C SER A 73 1.43 -3.43 -6.15
N ALA A 74 1.72 -2.14 -6.06
CA ALA A 74 2.50 -1.59 -4.97
C ALA A 74 1.70 -1.48 -3.65
N THR A 75 0.37 -1.26 -3.73
CA THR A 75 -0.49 -1.02 -2.56
C THR A 75 -1.11 -2.28 -1.99
N ILE A 76 -1.62 -3.20 -2.84
CA ILE A 76 -2.23 -4.46 -2.38
C ILE A 76 -1.11 -5.45 -2.02
N GLY A 77 -0.75 -5.48 -0.74
CA GLY A 77 0.36 -6.25 -0.22
C GLY A 77 0.10 -6.87 1.15
N THR A 78 1.17 -7.06 1.91
CA THR A 78 1.06 -7.52 3.31
C THR A 78 0.21 -6.58 4.17
N GLY A 79 0.11 -5.31 3.82
CA GLY A 79 -0.72 -4.30 4.49
C GLY A 79 -2.18 -4.70 4.61
N ASN A 80 -2.75 -5.27 3.54
CA ASN A 80 -4.16 -5.65 3.47
C ASN A 80 -4.53 -6.88 4.32
N ILE A 81 -3.57 -7.73 4.64
CA ILE A 81 -3.77 -8.96 5.42
C ILE A 81 -3.15 -8.82 6.81
N VAL A 82 -1.83 -8.66 6.87
CA VAL A 82 -1.05 -8.58 8.11
C VAL A 82 -1.24 -7.20 8.77
N GLY A 83 -1.25 -6.12 7.98
CA GLY A 83 -1.43 -4.76 8.48
C GLY A 83 -2.79 -4.56 9.14
N VAL A 84 -3.87 -5.06 8.53
CA VAL A 84 -5.22 -5.01 9.11
C VAL A 84 -5.30 -5.83 10.40
N ALA A 85 -4.73 -7.04 10.41
CA ALA A 85 -4.67 -7.88 11.60
C ALA A 85 -3.92 -7.17 12.75
N THR A 86 -2.81 -6.53 12.44
CA THR A 86 -2.01 -5.74 13.40
C THR A 86 -2.79 -4.52 13.91
N ALA A 87 -3.52 -3.81 13.02
CA ALA A 87 -4.36 -2.67 13.42
C ALA A 87 -5.45 -3.09 14.40
N VAL A 88 -6.18 -4.17 14.07
CA VAL A 88 -7.27 -4.69 14.92
C VAL A 88 -6.71 -5.29 16.21
N GLY A 89 -5.57 -5.97 16.16
CA GLY A 89 -4.91 -6.53 17.35
C GLY A 89 -4.46 -5.45 18.34
N ALA A 90 -3.86 -4.36 17.84
CA ALA A 90 -3.32 -3.28 18.67
C ALA A 90 -4.36 -2.22 19.07
N GLY A 91 -5.29 -1.90 18.17
CA GLY A 91 -6.29 -0.83 18.34
C GLY A 91 -7.72 -1.34 18.61
N GLY A 92 -7.91 -2.65 18.67
CA GLY A 92 -9.24 -3.27 18.74
C GLY A 92 -10.02 -3.16 17.43
N PRO A 93 -11.26 -3.72 17.38
CA PRO A 93 -12.13 -3.66 16.20
C PRO A 93 -12.38 -2.24 15.67
N GLY A 94 -12.38 -1.23 16.55
CA GLY A 94 -12.55 0.17 16.19
C GLY A 94 -11.48 0.73 15.25
N ALA A 95 -10.29 0.12 15.19
CA ALA A 95 -9.25 0.50 14.25
C ALA A 95 -9.71 0.34 12.80
N LEU A 96 -10.53 -0.67 12.49
CA LEU A 96 -11.09 -0.85 11.15
C LEU A 96 -12.00 0.31 10.74
N PHE A 97 -12.83 0.83 11.66
CA PHE A 97 -13.65 2.02 11.38
C PHE A 97 -12.78 3.22 10.97
N TRP A 98 -11.74 3.51 11.74
CA TRP A 98 -10.85 4.64 11.45
C TRP A 98 -10.01 4.44 10.19
N MET A 99 -9.68 3.19 9.86
CA MET A 99 -9.04 2.82 8.58
C MET A 99 -9.95 3.18 7.39
N ILE A 100 -11.25 2.85 7.47
CA ILE A 100 -12.25 3.19 6.45
C ILE A 100 -12.41 4.71 6.31
N VAL A 101 -12.48 5.44 7.44
CA VAL A 101 -12.56 6.91 7.42
C VAL A 101 -11.32 7.53 6.77
N ALA A 102 -10.13 7.06 7.12
CA ALA A 102 -8.89 7.51 6.50
C ALA A 102 -8.85 7.23 5.00
N ALA A 103 -9.29 6.05 4.57
CA ALA A 103 -9.36 5.69 3.16
C ALA A 103 -10.37 6.56 2.39
N PHE A 104 -11.51 6.87 2.98
CA PHE A 104 -12.51 7.77 2.38
C PHE A 104 -11.93 9.15 2.08
N LEU A 105 -11.20 9.75 3.02
CA LEU A 105 -10.47 10.99 2.81
C LEU A 105 -9.28 10.80 1.87
N GLY A 106 -8.61 9.67 1.98
CA GLY A 106 -7.50 9.25 1.13
C GLY A 106 -7.85 9.13 -0.36
N MET A 107 -9.12 8.81 -0.70
CA MET A 107 -9.58 8.81 -2.09
C MET A 107 -9.43 10.20 -2.74
N ALA A 108 -9.77 11.28 -2.02
CA ALA A 108 -9.58 12.64 -2.51
C ALA A 108 -8.09 13.01 -2.64
N THR A 109 -7.27 12.51 -1.73
CA THR A 109 -5.82 12.65 -1.79
C THR A 109 -5.24 11.95 -3.02
N LYS A 110 -5.59 10.68 -3.25
CA LYS A 110 -5.16 9.91 -4.45
C LYS A 110 -5.64 10.53 -5.76
N PHE A 111 -6.87 11.05 -5.79
CA PHE A 111 -7.35 11.83 -6.92
C PHE A 111 -6.42 13.00 -7.24
N SER A 112 -6.08 13.78 -6.23
CA SER A 112 -5.22 14.95 -6.36
C SER A 112 -3.79 14.59 -6.79
N GLU A 113 -3.23 13.54 -6.20
CA GLU A 113 -1.92 12.99 -6.55
C GLU A 113 -1.87 12.54 -8.01
N GLY A 114 -2.87 11.76 -8.47
CA GLY A 114 -2.95 11.29 -9.86
C GLY A 114 -3.11 12.43 -10.87
N LEU A 115 -3.94 13.43 -10.54
CA LEU A 115 -4.13 14.63 -11.34
C LEU A 115 -2.81 15.40 -11.48
N LEU A 116 -2.13 15.70 -10.36
CA LEU A 116 -0.89 16.46 -10.37
C LEU A 116 0.24 15.71 -11.08
N ALA A 117 0.27 14.38 -10.98
CA ALA A 117 1.26 13.54 -11.64
C ALA A 117 1.20 13.68 -13.16
N VAL A 118 0.02 13.67 -13.76
CA VAL A 118 -0.16 13.86 -15.22
C VAL A 118 0.04 15.31 -15.61
N LYS A 119 -0.48 16.26 -14.82
CA LYS A 119 -0.36 17.70 -15.12
C LYS A 119 1.09 18.18 -15.19
N TYR A 120 1.95 17.67 -14.31
CA TYR A 120 3.36 18.09 -14.20
C TYR A 120 4.35 17.02 -14.63
N ARG A 121 3.91 16.02 -15.42
CA ARG A 121 4.82 15.03 -16.00
C ARG A 121 5.75 15.64 -17.03
N VAL A 122 6.90 15.01 -17.18
CA VAL A 122 7.93 15.36 -18.16
C VAL A 122 8.18 14.13 -19.03
N VAL A 123 8.44 14.35 -20.30
CA VAL A 123 8.87 13.28 -21.21
C VAL A 123 10.40 13.30 -21.28
N ALA A 124 11.04 12.18 -20.96
CA ALA A 124 12.49 12.02 -21.05
C ALA A 124 12.95 11.93 -22.51
N LYS A 125 14.26 12.03 -22.73
CA LYS A 125 14.85 12.04 -24.10
C LYS A 125 14.57 10.76 -24.89
N ASP A 126 14.36 9.64 -24.22
CA ASP A 126 14.03 8.35 -24.81
C ASP A 126 12.51 8.09 -24.93
N GLY A 127 11.69 9.11 -24.63
CA GLY A 127 10.25 9.10 -24.77
C GLY A 127 9.49 8.54 -23.57
N HIS A 128 10.14 8.11 -22.49
CA HIS A 128 9.40 7.64 -21.32
C HIS A 128 8.88 8.80 -20.45
N SER A 129 7.73 8.58 -19.81
CA SER A 129 7.05 9.58 -18.99
C SER A 129 7.57 9.56 -17.57
N LEU A 130 7.98 10.73 -17.08
CA LEU A 130 8.46 10.95 -15.72
C LEU A 130 7.52 11.87 -14.97
N GLY A 131 7.06 11.45 -13.81
CA GLY A 131 6.18 12.26 -12.97
C GLY A 131 6.17 11.74 -11.54
N GLY A 132 5.33 12.39 -10.72
CA GLY A 132 5.23 12.10 -9.31
C GLY A 132 5.57 13.31 -8.44
N PRO A 133 5.65 13.16 -7.11
CA PRO A 133 5.81 14.27 -6.19
C PRO A 133 7.02 15.15 -6.47
N PHE A 134 8.16 14.56 -6.80
CA PHE A 134 9.37 15.31 -7.08
C PHE A 134 9.21 16.25 -8.29
N TYR A 135 8.39 15.90 -9.29
CA TYR A 135 8.11 16.78 -10.42
C TYR A 135 7.08 17.85 -10.10
N TYR A 136 5.94 17.51 -9.46
CA TYR A 136 4.96 18.54 -9.14
C TYR A 136 5.42 19.46 -7.99
N ILE A 137 6.34 19.02 -7.12
CA ILE A 137 7.02 19.91 -6.16
C ILE A 137 7.92 20.90 -6.91
N GLU A 138 8.81 20.40 -7.79
CA GLU A 138 9.78 21.27 -8.49
C GLU A 138 9.11 22.21 -9.49
N GLN A 139 8.12 21.72 -10.26
CA GLN A 139 7.47 22.51 -11.31
C GLN A 139 6.21 23.26 -10.81
N GLY A 140 5.39 22.61 -10.00
CA GLY A 140 4.14 23.17 -9.53
C GLY A 140 4.35 24.21 -8.42
N MET A 141 5.27 23.96 -7.47
CA MET A 141 5.61 24.93 -6.40
C MET A 141 6.77 25.84 -6.79
N GLY A 142 7.55 25.49 -7.82
CA GLY A 142 8.66 26.26 -8.35
C GLY A 142 10.03 25.76 -7.93
N LYS A 143 11.06 26.15 -8.70
CA LYS A 143 12.45 25.64 -8.60
C LYS A 143 13.08 25.80 -7.21
N ARG A 144 12.68 26.77 -6.42
CA ARG A 144 13.16 26.97 -5.03
C ARG A 144 12.83 25.78 -4.11
N TRP A 145 11.83 24.97 -4.45
CA TRP A 145 11.40 23.79 -3.69
C TRP A 145 12.08 22.49 -4.13
N LYS A 146 13.07 22.59 -5.03
CA LYS A 146 13.82 21.42 -5.52
C LYS A 146 14.47 20.59 -4.40
N TRP A 147 14.86 21.20 -3.30
CA TRP A 147 15.38 20.49 -2.14
C TRP A 147 14.33 19.55 -1.53
N LEU A 148 13.07 19.99 -1.46
CA LEU A 148 11.95 19.17 -0.96
C LEU A 148 11.64 18.01 -1.90
N ALA A 149 11.72 18.25 -3.21
CA ALA A 149 11.60 17.21 -4.24
C ALA A 149 12.69 16.13 -4.11
N LYS A 150 13.94 16.56 -3.89
CA LYS A 150 15.06 15.62 -3.64
C LYS A 150 14.89 14.84 -2.34
N LEU A 151 14.39 15.49 -1.29
CA LEU A 151 14.11 14.84 0.00
C LEU A 151 13.04 13.75 -0.17
N PHE A 152 11.95 14.05 -0.87
CA PHE A 152 10.94 13.05 -1.22
C PHE A 152 11.56 11.85 -1.97
N ALA A 153 12.32 12.13 -3.04
CA ALA A 153 12.90 11.09 -3.87
C ALA A 153 13.92 10.22 -3.08
N PHE A 154 14.69 10.81 -2.16
CA PHE A 154 15.57 10.08 -1.26
C PHE A 154 14.79 9.11 -0.37
N PHE A 155 13.73 9.59 0.29
CA PHE A 155 12.90 8.72 1.09
C PHE A 155 12.22 7.63 0.25
N GLY A 156 11.78 7.93 -0.98
CA GLY A 156 11.21 6.94 -1.90
C GLY A 156 12.18 5.79 -2.24
N VAL A 157 13.47 6.08 -2.41
CA VAL A 157 14.51 5.06 -2.57
C VAL A 157 14.66 4.22 -1.30
N CYS A 158 14.66 4.87 -0.12
CA CYS A 158 14.79 4.17 1.16
C CYS A 158 13.58 3.28 1.46
N VAL A 159 12.36 3.75 1.18
CA VAL A 159 11.12 2.96 1.36
C VAL A 159 11.13 1.70 0.50
N GLY A 160 11.54 1.82 -0.76
CA GLY A 160 11.66 0.66 -1.62
C GLY A 160 12.69 -0.34 -1.14
N LEU A 161 13.90 0.14 -0.82
CA LEU A 161 15.03 -0.74 -0.50
C LEU A 161 14.97 -1.35 0.92
N PHE A 162 14.52 -0.59 1.91
CA PHE A 162 14.57 -0.98 3.32
C PHE A 162 13.18 -1.11 3.97
N GLY A 163 12.12 -0.78 3.26
CA GLY A 163 10.78 -0.67 3.81
C GLY A 163 9.76 -1.58 3.18
N ILE A 164 8.67 -0.96 2.76
CA ILE A 164 7.48 -1.62 2.23
C ILE A 164 7.74 -2.34 0.91
N GLY A 165 8.75 -1.90 0.13
CA GLY A 165 9.06 -2.47 -1.17
C GLY A 165 9.77 -3.82 -1.12
N THR A 166 10.54 -4.09 -0.06
CA THR A 166 11.36 -5.31 0.04
C THR A 166 11.10 -6.06 1.34
N PHE A 167 11.73 -5.62 2.42
CA PHE A 167 11.86 -6.41 3.64
C PHE A 167 10.53 -6.80 4.28
N SER A 168 9.55 -5.90 4.34
CA SER A 168 8.24 -6.22 4.93
C SER A 168 7.46 -7.24 4.09
N GLN A 169 7.53 -7.16 2.77
CA GLN A 169 6.84 -8.09 1.87
C GLN A 169 7.50 -9.46 1.89
N VAL A 170 8.81 -9.50 1.75
CA VAL A 170 9.57 -10.76 1.72
C VAL A 170 9.45 -11.50 3.06
N ASN A 171 9.51 -10.75 4.16
CA ASN A 171 9.29 -11.29 5.50
C ASN A 171 7.86 -11.82 5.67
N GLY A 172 6.86 -11.11 5.15
CA GLY A 172 5.47 -11.57 5.13
C GLY A 172 5.28 -12.87 4.35
N ILE A 173 5.86 -12.98 3.14
CA ILE A 173 5.85 -14.21 2.33
C ILE A 173 6.52 -15.36 3.09
N SER A 174 7.73 -15.14 3.59
CA SER A 174 8.51 -16.16 4.27
C SER A 174 7.80 -16.67 5.52
N SER A 175 7.20 -15.78 6.29
CA SER A 175 6.41 -16.14 7.48
C SER A 175 5.17 -16.95 7.10
N ALA A 176 4.45 -16.56 6.04
CA ALA A 176 3.26 -17.29 5.60
C ALA A 176 3.60 -18.68 5.08
N VAL A 177 4.65 -18.79 4.27
CA VAL A 177 5.16 -20.09 3.74
C VAL A 177 5.64 -20.98 4.89
N ASN A 178 6.40 -20.41 5.83
CA ASN A 178 6.87 -21.17 6.99
C ASN A 178 5.71 -21.65 7.88
N ASN A 179 4.76 -20.80 8.17
CA ASN A 179 3.57 -21.17 8.97
C ASN A 179 2.74 -22.27 8.32
N PHE A 180 2.78 -22.39 6.99
CA PHE A 180 2.06 -23.45 6.28
C PHE A 180 2.87 -24.76 6.18
N PHE A 181 4.13 -24.69 5.78
CA PHE A 181 4.94 -25.90 5.49
C PHE A 181 5.72 -26.44 6.70
N ASP A 182 6.11 -25.58 7.64
CA ASP A 182 6.90 -25.98 8.82
C ASP A 182 6.54 -25.10 10.04
N PRO A 183 5.27 -25.16 10.53
CA PRO A 183 4.79 -24.29 11.62
C PRO A 183 5.57 -24.46 12.93
N ASN A 184 6.17 -25.63 13.15
CA ASN A 184 6.93 -25.97 14.36
C ASN A 184 8.45 -25.76 14.20
N ASN A 185 8.92 -25.25 13.05
CA ASN A 185 10.33 -25.08 12.72
C ASN A 185 11.17 -26.36 12.94
N THR A 186 10.63 -27.50 12.51
CA THR A 186 11.27 -28.83 12.68
C THR A 186 12.37 -29.08 11.65
N HIS A 187 12.25 -28.50 10.45
CA HIS A 187 13.16 -28.68 9.32
C HIS A 187 14.20 -27.55 9.20
N ARG A 188 14.97 -27.31 10.28
CA ARG A 188 15.97 -26.23 10.28
C ARG A 188 17.21 -26.54 9.44
N VAL A 189 17.83 -25.48 8.89
CA VAL A 189 19.05 -25.55 8.07
C VAL A 189 20.27 -25.71 8.96
N LYS A 190 20.56 -26.94 9.40
CA LYS A 190 21.68 -27.24 10.31
C LYS A 190 23.06 -27.14 9.65
N SER A 191 23.13 -27.22 8.32
CA SER A 191 24.38 -27.31 7.56
C SER A 191 25.07 -25.97 7.31
N ILE A 192 24.38 -24.83 7.50
CA ILE A 192 24.92 -23.50 7.24
C ILE A 192 24.78 -22.66 8.53
N PRO A 193 25.88 -22.33 9.21
CA PRO A 193 25.82 -21.71 10.54
C PRO A 193 24.97 -20.45 10.64
N PHE A 194 25.03 -19.55 9.65
CA PHE A 194 24.27 -18.30 9.67
C PHE A 194 22.76 -18.49 9.34
N LEU A 195 22.36 -19.63 8.80
CA LEU A 195 20.96 -20.02 8.50
C LEU A 195 20.38 -21.01 9.51
N ALA A 196 21.13 -21.39 10.55
CA ALA A 196 20.76 -22.47 11.47
C ALA A 196 19.45 -22.22 12.25
N ASP A 197 19.05 -20.95 12.40
CA ASP A 197 17.81 -20.54 13.05
C ASP A 197 16.59 -20.57 12.13
N TYR A 198 16.78 -20.79 10.82
CA TYR A 198 15.72 -20.74 9.81
C TYR A 198 15.37 -22.13 9.29
N SER A 199 14.10 -22.30 8.90
CA SER A 199 13.61 -23.51 8.25
C SER A 199 13.98 -23.52 6.75
N TRP A 200 14.12 -24.71 6.17
CA TRP A 200 14.26 -24.90 4.72
C TRP A 200 13.12 -24.26 3.92
N SER A 201 11.90 -24.23 4.47
CA SER A 201 10.76 -23.56 3.83
C SER A 201 11.04 -22.07 3.57
N VAL A 202 11.68 -21.38 4.52
CA VAL A 202 12.06 -19.96 4.40
C VAL A 202 13.14 -19.79 3.32
N VAL A 203 14.17 -20.64 3.33
CA VAL A 203 15.29 -20.54 2.38
C VAL A 203 14.84 -20.81 0.93
N ILE A 204 14.04 -21.86 0.73
CA ILE A 204 13.49 -22.20 -0.59
C ILE A 204 12.57 -21.08 -1.09
N ALA A 205 11.67 -20.58 -0.22
CA ALA A 205 10.79 -19.47 -0.57
C ALA A 205 11.58 -18.21 -0.97
N SER A 206 12.64 -17.88 -0.22
CA SER A 206 13.54 -16.77 -0.52
C SER A 206 14.20 -16.88 -1.88
N LEU A 207 14.75 -18.04 -2.20
CA LEU A 207 15.42 -18.32 -3.49
C LEU A 207 14.42 -18.23 -4.65
N LEU A 208 13.27 -18.88 -4.54
CA LEU A 208 12.23 -18.86 -5.57
C LEU A 208 11.70 -17.45 -5.80
N LEU A 209 11.42 -16.72 -4.71
CA LEU A 209 10.95 -15.34 -4.79
C LEU A 209 11.98 -14.46 -5.48
N THR A 210 13.26 -14.55 -5.06
CA THR A 210 14.35 -13.75 -5.64
C THR A 210 14.49 -14.03 -7.14
N PHE A 211 14.41 -15.30 -7.54
CA PHE A 211 14.44 -15.70 -8.95
C PHE A 211 13.26 -15.12 -9.74
N CYS A 212 12.03 -15.28 -9.24
CA CYS A 212 10.83 -14.77 -9.90
C CYS A 212 10.85 -13.23 -10.03
N VAL A 213 11.25 -12.53 -8.97
CA VAL A 213 11.38 -11.07 -8.99
C VAL A 213 12.46 -10.65 -9.97
N ALA A 214 13.66 -11.23 -9.93
CA ALA A 214 14.74 -10.91 -10.86
C ALA A 214 14.31 -11.12 -12.32
N ALA A 215 13.60 -12.22 -12.62
CA ALA A 215 13.09 -12.50 -13.96
C ALA A 215 12.13 -11.41 -14.47
N VAL A 216 11.36 -10.76 -13.60
CA VAL A 216 10.47 -9.66 -14.00
C VAL A 216 11.23 -8.35 -14.09
N LEU A 217 12.02 -7.98 -13.06
CA LEU A 217 12.70 -6.68 -12.97
C LEU A 217 13.71 -6.45 -14.11
N ILE A 218 14.42 -7.48 -14.54
CA ILE A 218 15.36 -7.39 -15.67
C ILE A 218 14.65 -6.91 -16.95
N GLY A 219 13.37 -7.21 -17.12
CA GLY A 219 12.55 -6.74 -18.25
C GLY A 219 12.07 -5.28 -18.16
N GLY A 220 12.32 -4.61 -17.03
CA GLY A 220 11.99 -3.19 -16.81
C GLY A 220 10.48 -2.91 -16.66
N VAL A 221 10.13 -1.61 -16.68
CA VAL A 221 8.78 -1.11 -16.37
C VAL A 221 7.66 -1.76 -17.21
N LYS A 222 7.87 -1.96 -18.49
CA LYS A 222 6.86 -2.57 -19.37
C LYS A 222 6.54 -4.01 -18.94
N ARG A 223 7.54 -4.76 -18.49
CA ARG A 223 7.34 -6.12 -17.99
C ARG A 223 6.66 -6.12 -16.63
N ILE A 224 7.04 -5.21 -15.73
CA ILE A 224 6.37 -5.01 -14.45
C ILE A 224 4.88 -4.71 -14.68
N ALA A 225 4.55 -3.75 -15.54
CA ALA A 225 3.18 -3.38 -15.88
C ALA A 225 2.40 -4.56 -16.50
N SER A 226 3.01 -5.33 -17.42
CA SER A 226 2.39 -6.50 -18.03
C SER A 226 2.10 -7.63 -17.03
N VAL A 227 2.98 -7.85 -16.09
CA VAL A 227 2.78 -8.84 -15.00
C VAL A 227 1.71 -8.35 -14.04
N SER A 228 1.79 -7.08 -13.62
CA SER A 228 0.82 -6.48 -12.67
C SER A 228 -0.60 -6.47 -13.22
N GLN A 229 -0.81 -6.15 -14.49
CA GLN A 229 -2.17 -6.12 -15.09
C GLN A 229 -2.85 -7.49 -15.17
N VAL A 230 -2.12 -8.58 -15.04
CA VAL A 230 -2.66 -9.95 -14.98
C VAL A 230 -2.82 -10.42 -13.54
N ILE A 231 -1.75 -10.29 -12.74
CA ILE A 231 -1.74 -10.83 -11.36
C ILE A 231 -2.66 -10.02 -10.44
N VAL A 232 -2.67 -8.68 -10.54
CA VAL A 232 -3.44 -7.84 -9.60
C VAL A 232 -4.93 -8.10 -9.66
N PRO A 233 -5.61 -8.10 -10.83
CA PRO A 233 -7.02 -8.47 -10.88
C PRO A 233 -7.29 -9.89 -10.41
N PHE A 234 -6.42 -10.85 -10.80
CA PHE A 234 -6.57 -12.24 -10.38
C PHE A 234 -6.51 -12.39 -8.85
N MET A 235 -5.47 -11.84 -8.20
CA MET A 235 -5.32 -11.95 -6.76
C MET A 235 -6.42 -11.23 -5.99
N ALA A 236 -6.87 -10.05 -6.48
CA ALA A 236 -7.94 -9.29 -5.85
C ALA A 236 -9.28 -10.02 -5.92
N ILE A 237 -9.61 -10.61 -7.09
CA ILE A 237 -10.83 -11.40 -7.27
C ILE A 237 -10.78 -12.68 -6.43
N LEU A 238 -9.65 -13.40 -6.43
CA LEU A 238 -9.47 -14.61 -5.63
C LEU A 238 -9.73 -14.31 -4.14
N TYR A 239 -9.05 -13.28 -3.62
CA TYR A 239 -9.22 -12.87 -2.21
C TYR A 239 -10.66 -12.45 -1.91
N PHE A 240 -11.25 -11.61 -2.78
CA PHE A 240 -12.62 -11.15 -2.65
C PHE A 240 -13.61 -12.31 -2.57
N VAL A 241 -13.53 -13.27 -3.50
CA VAL A 241 -14.44 -14.43 -3.54
C VAL A 241 -14.31 -15.28 -2.27
N VAL A 242 -13.08 -15.58 -1.86
CA VAL A 242 -12.85 -16.39 -0.64
C VAL A 242 -13.41 -15.71 0.61
N VAL A 243 -13.17 -14.39 0.74
CA VAL A 243 -13.67 -13.66 1.93
C VAL A 243 -15.18 -13.47 1.88
N ILE A 244 -15.78 -13.30 0.71
CA ILE A 244 -17.24 -13.26 0.57
C ILE A 244 -17.84 -14.60 1.00
N ILE A 245 -17.26 -15.74 0.62
CA ILE A 245 -17.71 -17.07 1.10
C ILE A 245 -17.63 -17.11 2.63
N LEU A 246 -16.52 -16.66 3.23
CA LEU A 246 -16.37 -16.60 4.69
C LEU A 246 -17.50 -15.77 5.33
N ILE A 247 -17.77 -14.58 4.81
CA ILE A 247 -18.81 -13.68 5.34
C ILE A 247 -20.20 -14.31 5.18
N LEU A 248 -20.50 -14.91 4.04
CA LEU A 248 -21.79 -15.56 3.78
C LEU A 248 -22.02 -16.76 4.73
N CYS A 249 -20.99 -17.55 4.99
CA CYS A 249 -21.07 -18.66 5.97
C CYS A 249 -21.29 -18.17 7.40
N ASN A 250 -20.94 -16.91 7.70
CA ASN A 250 -21.11 -16.30 9.03
C ASN A 250 -22.08 -15.11 9.03
N ILE A 251 -23.01 -15.06 8.08
CA ILE A 251 -23.86 -13.88 7.81
C ILE A 251 -24.69 -13.47 9.03
N THR A 252 -25.09 -14.42 9.87
CA THR A 252 -25.86 -14.16 11.09
C THR A 252 -25.10 -13.34 12.13
N ALA A 253 -23.77 -13.45 12.15
CA ALA A 253 -22.90 -12.70 13.04
C ALA A 253 -22.53 -11.31 12.49
N LEU A 254 -22.81 -11.02 11.20
CA LEU A 254 -22.42 -9.77 10.54
C LEU A 254 -22.96 -8.50 11.20
N PRO A 255 -24.25 -8.41 11.60
CA PRO A 255 -24.77 -7.22 12.29
C PRO A 255 -24.06 -6.95 13.62
N ALA A 256 -23.77 -8.02 14.38
CA ALA A 256 -23.04 -7.92 15.65
C ALA A 256 -21.59 -7.49 15.46
N ALA A 257 -20.93 -7.97 14.41
CA ALA A 257 -19.57 -7.57 14.06
C ALA A 257 -19.50 -6.09 13.66
N ILE A 258 -20.40 -5.61 12.80
CA ILE A 258 -20.51 -4.20 12.42
C ILE A 258 -20.74 -3.31 13.65
N LYS A 259 -21.70 -3.70 14.51
CA LYS A 259 -21.95 -3.00 15.78
C LYS A 259 -20.69 -2.94 16.65
N THR A 260 -19.96 -4.05 16.76
CA THR A 260 -18.71 -4.11 17.53
C THR A 260 -17.66 -3.14 16.98
N ILE A 261 -17.48 -3.08 15.65
CA ILE A 261 -16.54 -2.17 15.00
C ILE A 261 -16.91 -0.72 15.29
N VAL A 262 -18.17 -0.35 15.08
CA VAL A 262 -18.63 1.04 15.28
C VAL A 262 -18.54 1.44 16.75
N VAL A 263 -19.05 0.59 17.67
CA VAL A 263 -19.01 0.90 19.10
C VAL A 263 -17.57 1.02 19.60
N ALA A 264 -16.69 0.09 19.22
CA ALA A 264 -15.29 0.11 19.63
C ALA A 264 -14.52 1.32 19.09
N ALA A 265 -14.96 1.92 17.99
CA ALA A 265 -14.32 3.11 17.43
C ALA A 265 -14.46 4.36 18.32
N PHE A 266 -15.51 4.41 19.14
CA PHE A 266 -15.84 5.60 19.95
C PHE A 266 -15.83 5.33 21.47
N THR A 267 -15.62 4.07 21.88
CA THR A 267 -15.67 3.71 23.32
C THR A 267 -14.24 3.57 23.86
N PRO A 268 -13.91 4.24 24.98
CA PRO A 268 -12.57 4.15 25.58
C PRO A 268 -12.35 2.88 26.42
N LYS A 269 -13.13 1.81 26.24
CA LYS A 269 -13.04 0.62 27.09
C LYS A 269 -11.85 -0.27 26.72
N ALA A 270 -11.13 -0.69 27.77
CA ALA A 270 -10.12 -1.73 27.73
C ALA A 270 -10.69 -3.02 27.10
N VAL A 271 -10.05 -3.52 26.05
CA VAL A 271 -10.33 -4.84 25.49
C VAL A 271 -9.28 -5.79 26.00
N THR A 272 -9.73 -6.74 26.81
CA THR A 272 -9.06 -7.97 27.28
C THR A 272 -7.53 -8.04 27.16
N GLY A 273 -6.84 -8.05 28.28
CA GLY A 273 -5.43 -8.44 28.37
C GLY A 273 -4.44 -7.30 28.58
N GLY A 274 -4.82 -6.21 29.24
CA GLY A 274 -3.88 -5.22 29.79
C GLY A 274 -3.48 -4.03 28.90
N ALA A 275 -3.96 -3.95 27.66
CA ALA A 275 -3.78 -2.75 26.84
C ALA A 275 -5.09 -1.97 26.78
N VAL A 276 -5.11 -0.78 27.37
CA VAL A 276 -6.23 0.17 27.26
C VAL A 276 -6.31 0.66 25.82
N GLY A 277 -7.17 0.05 25.02
CA GLY A 277 -7.54 0.57 23.71
C GLY A 277 -8.35 1.85 23.86
N SER A 278 -7.68 3.00 23.95
CA SER A 278 -8.36 4.29 23.88
C SER A 278 -8.85 4.53 22.45
N MET A 279 -9.91 5.31 22.26
CA MET A 279 -10.35 5.80 20.94
C MET A 279 -9.16 6.36 20.12
N LEU A 280 -8.24 7.08 20.78
CA LEU A 280 -7.04 7.61 20.14
C LEU A 280 -6.12 6.51 19.62
N VAL A 281 -5.94 5.41 20.35
CA VAL A 281 -5.12 4.27 19.90
C VAL A 281 -5.78 3.57 18.72
N ALA A 282 -7.10 3.33 18.77
CA ALA A 282 -7.85 2.74 17.66
C ALA A 282 -7.74 3.63 16.40
N MET A 283 -7.91 4.94 16.55
CA MET A 283 -7.77 5.90 15.47
C MET A 283 -6.34 5.92 14.93
N GLN A 284 -5.34 6.03 15.79
CA GLN A 284 -3.92 6.06 15.39
C GLN A 284 -3.52 4.80 14.63
N LYS A 285 -3.86 3.62 15.17
CA LYS A 285 -3.52 2.33 14.54
C LYS A 285 -4.30 2.10 13.25
N GLY A 286 -5.59 2.46 13.23
CA GLY A 286 -6.43 2.34 12.03
C GLY A 286 -5.95 3.26 10.92
N VAL A 287 -5.73 4.54 11.19
CA VAL A 287 -5.25 5.52 10.20
C VAL A 287 -3.87 5.15 9.69
N ALA A 288 -2.90 4.86 10.58
CA ALA A 288 -1.53 4.54 10.18
C ALA A 288 -1.49 3.29 9.29
N ARG A 289 -2.18 2.20 9.66
CA ARG A 289 -2.21 0.97 8.87
C ARG A 289 -3.06 1.10 7.60
N GLY A 290 -4.11 1.93 7.59
CA GLY A 290 -4.85 2.29 6.39
C GLY A 290 -3.99 3.02 5.37
N ILE A 291 -3.24 4.03 5.80
CA ILE A 291 -2.30 4.77 4.94
C ILE A 291 -1.15 3.88 4.47
N PHE A 292 -0.63 3.02 5.34
CA PHE A 292 0.39 2.03 4.96
C PHE A 292 -0.10 1.12 3.83
N SER A 293 -1.38 0.70 3.84
CA SER A 293 -1.97 -0.15 2.82
C SER A 293 -2.22 0.61 1.51
N ASN A 294 -3.01 1.70 1.55
CA ASN A 294 -3.45 2.40 0.33
C ASN A 294 -2.51 3.49 -0.17
N GLU A 295 -1.48 3.84 0.61
CA GLU A 295 -0.47 4.85 0.28
C GLU A 295 -1.02 6.26 -0.03
N ALA A 296 -2.25 6.59 0.39
CA ALA A 296 -2.81 7.92 0.14
C ALA A 296 -2.11 8.98 0.99
N GLY A 297 -1.51 9.97 0.34
CA GLY A 297 -0.70 10.99 0.99
C GLY A 297 0.79 10.66 1.08
N LEU A 298 1.20 9.42 0.75
CA LEU A 298 2.61 9.06 0.67
C LEU A 298 3.28 9.56 -0.61
N GLY A 299 2.51 9.73 -1.70
CA GLY A 299 3.03 10.23 -2.97
C GLY A 299 3.71 9.17 -3.85
N SER A 300 3.59 7.89 -3.54
CA SER A 300 4.17 6.79 -4.32
C SER A 300 3.38 6.50 -5.59
N ALA A 301 2.07 6.29 -5.50
CA ALA A 301 1.22 5.95 -6.63
C ALA A 301 1.21 6.97 -7.80
N PRO A 302 1.35 8.29 -7.59
CA PRO A 302 1.48 9.25 -8.68
C PRO A 302 2.67 8.97 -9.61
N ILE A 303 3.69 8.25 -9.15
CA ILE A 303 4.83 7.85 -9.98
C ILE A 303 4.38 6.93 -11.11
N ALA A 304 3.50 5.93 -10.82
CA ALA A 304 2.90 5.09 -11.84
C ALA A 304 1.83 5.82 -12.66
N ALA A 305 1.03 6.66 -12.01
CA ALA A 305 -0.02 7.42 -12.67
C ALA A 305 0.50 8.34 -13.79
N ALA A 306 1.73 8.85 -13.65
CA ALA A 306 2.37 9.70 -14.67
C ALA A 306 2.65 8.96 -15.98
N ALA A 307 2.83 7.64 -15.96
CA ALA A 307 3.05 6.84 -17.16
C ALA A 307 1.76 6.53 -17.94
N ALA A 308 0.58 6.85 -17.39
CA ALA A 308 -0.70 6.55 -18.02
C ALA A 308 -0.92 7.31 -19.34
N GLN A 309 -1.45 6.62 -20.34
CA GLN A 309 -1.87 7.18 -21.63
C GLN A 309 -3.15 7.99 -21.46
N THR A 310 -2.99 9.27 -21.17
CA THR A 310 -4.08 10.24 -21.06
C THR A 310 -3.55 11.66 -21.23
N ASN A 311 -4.34 12.53 -21.85
CA ASN A 311 -4.08 13.97 -21.93
C ASN A 311 -4.88 14.75 -20.88
N GLU A 312 -5.79 14.06 -20.16
CA GLU A 312 -6.68 14.69 -19.18
C GLU A 312 -6.24 14.33 -17.73
N PRO A 313 -5.59 15.27 -17.01
CA PRO A 313 -5.12 15.04 -15.64
C PRO A 313 -6.23 14.59 -14.67
N VAL A 314 -7.45 15.15 -14.81
CA VAL A 314 -8.60 14.82 -13.97
C VAL A 314 -9.08 13.40 -14.20
N ARG A 315 -9.02 12.90 -15.44
CA ARG A 315 -9.37 11.52 -15.77
C ARG A 315 -8.45 10.55 -15.04
N GLN A 316 -7.12 10.78 -15.07
CA GLN A 316 -6.18 9.94 -14.34
C GLN A 316 -6.35 10.07 -12.82
N GLY A 317 -6.67 11.25 -12.31
CA GLY A 317 -7.04 11.45 -10.91
C GLY A 317 -8.22 10.56 -10.49
N LEU A 318 -9.27 10.50 -11.30
CA LEU A 318 -10.45 9.64 -11.08
C LEU A 318 -10.06 8.16 -11.10
N VAL A 319 -9.24 7.72 -12.05
CA VAL A 319 -8.74 6.35 -12.08
C VAL A 319 -7.89 6.05 -10.84
N SER A 320 -6.97 6.94 -10.46
CA SER A 320 -6.09 6.74 -9.30
C SER A 320 -6.85 6.61 -7.98
N MET A 321 -7.95 7.36 -7.78
CA MET A 321 -8.73 7.25 -6.54
C MET A 321 -9.41 5.89 -6.36
N THR A 322 -9.70 5.16 -7.47
CA THR A 322 -10.28 3.82 -7.39
C THR A 322 -9.31 2.83 -6.74
N GLY A 323 -8.00 3.09 -6.80
CA GLY A 323 -6.99 2.30 -6.10
C GLY A 323 -7.23 2.26 -4.60
N THR A 324 -7.42 3.41 -3.95
CA THR A 324 -7.72 3.48 -2.50
C THR A 324 -9.08 2.83 -2.17
N PHE A 325 -10.07 3.00 -3.07
CA PHE A 325 -11.37 2.34 -2.91
C PHE A 325 -11.22 0.81 -2.90
N ILE A 326 -10.54 0.24 -3.89
CA ILE A 326 -10.34 -1.21 -4.00
C ILE A 326 -9.49 -1.73 -2.86
N ASP A 327 -8.34 -1.09 -2.60
CA ASP A 327 -7.38 -1.52 -1.59
C ASP A 327 -7.99 -1.54 -0.17
N THR A 328 -8.54 -0.42 0.27
CA THR A 328 -8.90 -0.28 1.68
C THR A 328 -10.40 -0.37 1.92
N ILE A 329 -11.23 0.34 1.13
CA ILE A 329 -12.69 0.29 1.32
C ILE A 329 -13.22 -1.12 1.02
N VAL A 330 -12.62 -1.84 0.06
CA VAL A 330 -13.01 -3.22 -0.25
C VAL A 330 -12.12 -4.22 0.49
N ILE A 331 -10.86 -4.37 0.11
CA ILE A 331 -10.01 -5.49 0.56
C ILE A 331 -9.70 -5.44 2.05
N CYS A 332 -9.21 -4.30 2.59
CA CYS A 332 -8.93 -4.21 4.03
C CYS A 332 -10.20 -4.34 4.89
N THR A 333 -11.33 -3.80 4.41
CA THR A 333 -12.61 -3.95 5.13
C THR A 333 -13.03 -5.40 5.19
N LEU A 334 -12.90 -6.16 4.11
CA LEU A 334 -13.18 -7.59 4.06
C LEU A 334 -12.29 -8.37 5.02
N THR A 335 -10.99 -8.08 5.06
CA THR A 335 -10.05 -8.69 6.01
C THR A 335 -10.45 -8.41 7.46
N GLY A 336 -10.70 -7.14 7.78
CA GLY A 336 -11.08 -6.74 9.14
C GLY A 336 -12.41 -7.33 9.58
N LEU A 337 -13.40 -7.39 8.68
CA LEU A 337 -14.67 -8.07 8.94
C LEU A 337 -14.47 -9.56 9.23
N SER A 338 -13.63 -10.26 8.46
CA SER A 338 -13.32 -11.68 8.70
C SER A 338 -12.74 -11.91 10.10
N ILE A 339 -11.81 -11.05 10.52
CA ILE A 339 -11.17 -11.11 11.84
C ILE A 339 -12.17 -10.84 12.96
N VAL A 340 -13.08 -9.89 12.77
CA VAL A 340 -14.08 -9.54 13.81
C VAL A 340 -15.22 -10.56 13.87
N LEU A 341 -15.74 -11.03 12.73
CA LEU A 341 -16.79 -12.05 12.62
C LEU A 341 -16.40 -13.34 13.33
N THR A 342 -15.17 -13.80 13.12
CA THR A 342 -14.67 -15.07 13.67
C THR A 342 -14.18 -14.95 15.11
N GLY A 343 -14.03 -13.71 15.60
CA GLY A 343 -13.48 -13.45 16.94
C GLY A 343 -11.96 -13.69 17.03
N ALA A 344 -11.24 -13.81 15.91
CA ALA A 344 -9.82 -14.09 15.86
C ALA A 344 -8.97 -13.05 16.63
N TRP A 345 -9.41 -11.79 16.67
CA TRP A 345 -8.76 -10.70 17.40
C TRP A 345 -8.76 -10.87 18.93
N LYS A 346 -9.58 -11.79 19.48
CA LYS A 346 -9.67 -12.08 20.92
C LYS A 346 -8.74 -13.20 21.35
N VAL A 347 -8.14 -13.93 20.41
CA VAL A 347 -7.33 -15.11 20.72
C VAL A 347 -5.95 -14.67 21.19
N PRO A 348 -5.55 -14.97 22.44
CA PRO A 348 -4.26 -14.57 22.97
C PRO A 348 -3.10 -15.23 22.21
N GLY A 349 -2.01 -14.51 22.02
CA GLY A 349 -0.78 -15.02 21.44
C GLY A 349 -0.76 -15.10 19.91
N LEU A 350 -1.85 -14.75 19.22
CA LEU A 350 -1.84 -14.63 17.76
C LEU A 350 -1.39 -13.22 17.34
N GLU A 351 -0.44 -13.14 16.40
CA GLU A 351 0.06 -11.89 15.84
C GLU A 351 0.12 -11.93 14.32
N GLY A 352 -0.05 -10.76 13.69
CA GLY A 352 0.11 -10.57 12.25
C GLY A 352 -0.70 -11.56 11.42
N VAL A 353 -0.04 -12.34 10.55
CA VAL A 353 -0.69 -13.29 9.66
C VAL A 353 -1.46 -14.38 10.39
N GLN A 354 -1.03 -14.77 11.60
CA GLN A 354 -1.67 -15.85 12.36
C GLN A 354 -3.12 -15.51 12.71
N VAL A 355 -3.41 -14.23 12.99
CA VAL A 355 -4.78 -13.76 13.27
C VAL A 355 -5.70 -13.99 12.07
N THR A 356 -5.23 -13.62 10.87
CA THR A 356 -6.01 -13.80 9.64
C THR A 356 -6.10 -15.28 9.26
N THR A 357 -5.03 -16.06 9.47
CA THR A 357 -5.06 -17.52 9.25
C THR A 357 -6.12 -18.18 10.13
N TYR A 358 -6.15 -17.85 11.41
CA TYR A 358 -7.18 -18.34 12.34
C TYR A 358 -8.58 -17.92 11.90
N ALA A 359 -8.77 -16.68 11.45
CA ALA A 359 -10.05 -16.20 10.94
C ALA A 359 -10.53 -17.01 9.74
N PHE A 360 -9.65 -17.36 8.80
CA PHE A 360 -9.96 -18.17 7.62
C PHE A 360 -10.28 -19.62 8.01
N GLN A 361 -9.47 -20.24 8.87
CA GLN A 361 -9.69 -21.60 9.37
C GLN A 361 -11.04 -21.75 10.07
N LYS A 362 -11.42 -20.77 10.90
CA LYS A 362 -12.66 -20.79 11.65
C LYS A 362 -13.89 -20.38 10.86
N GLY A 363 -13.72 -19.48 9.89
CA GLY A 363 -14.83 -18.86 9.17
C GLY A 363 -15.22 -19.54 7.87
N LEU A 364 -14.29 -20.27 7.22
CA LEU A 364 -14.56 -20.96 5.96
C LEU A 364 -15.11 -22.36 6.19
N PRO A 365 -15.99 -22.87 5.30
CA PRO A 365 -16.56 -24.20 5.39
C PRO A 365 -15.61 -25.30 4.81
N PHE A 366 -14.31 -25.07 4.86
CA PHE A 366 -13.29 -25.94 4.28
C PHE A 366 -12.34 -26.46 5.36
N PRO A 367 -11.57 -27.54 5.08
CA PRO A 367 -10.52 -28.00 5.98
C PRO A 367 -9.52 -26.88 6.31
N ASN A 368 -9.00 -26.88 7.55
CA ASN A 368 -8.08 -25.84 8.03
C ASN A 368 -6.82 -25.68 7.15
N GLU A 369 -6.30 -26.79 6.63
CA GLU A 369 -5.15 -26.83 5.74
C GLU A 369 -5.45 -26.09 4.44
N PHE A 370 -6.63 -26.31 3.85
CA PHE A 370 -7.04 -25.62 2.63
C PHE A 370 -7.26 -24.12 2.86
N ALA A 371 -7.91 -23.74 3.96
CA ALA A 371 -8.12 -22.34 4.34
C ALA A 371 -6.77 -21.62 4.52
N SER A 372 -5.81 -22.26 5.19
CA SER A 372 -4.45 -21.74 5.39
C SER A 372 -3.68 -21.63 4.07
N PHE A 373 -3.80 -22.64 3.20
CA PHE A 373 -3.16 -22.64 1.87
C PHE A 373 -3.65 -21.47 1.01
N VAL A 374 -4.96 -21.26 0.95
CA VAL A 374 -5.54 -20.17 0.15
C VAL A 374 -5.07 -18.81 0.66
N LEU A 375 -5.05 -18.61 1.99
CA LEU A 375 -4.56 -17.34 2.56
C LEU A 375 -3.08 -17.13 2.28
N MET A 376 -2.25 -18.17 2.44
CA MET A 376 -0.82 -18.13 2.11
C MET A 376 -0.63 -17.75 0.63
N LEU A 377 -1.37 -18.37 -0.27
CA LEU A 377 -1.30 -18.10 -1.71
C LEU A 377 -1.67 -16.65 -2.03
N CYS A 378 -2.76 -16.14 -1.44
CA CYS A 378 -3.16 -14.74 -1.58
C CYS A 378 -2.05 -13.79 -1.09
N LEU A 379 -1.48 -14.06 0.09
CA LEU A 379 -0.42 -13.23 0.65
C LEU A 379 0.85 -13.24 -0.22
N VAL A 380 1.20 -14.40 -0.77
CA VAL A 380 2.36 -14.52 -1.69
C VAL A 380 2.14 -13.65 -2.93
N PHE A 381 0.97 -13.71 -3.58
CA PHE A 381 0.67 -12.87 -4.74
C PHE A 381 0.65 -11.38 -4.38
N PHE A 382 0.00 -11.00 -3.28
CA PHE A 382 -0.09 -9.63 -2.81
C PHE A 382 1.31 -9.04 -2.57
N ALA A 383 2.13 -9.74 -1.80
CA ALA A 383 3.46 -9.27 -1.47
C ALA A 383 4.43 -9.31 -2.66
N PHE A 384 4.32 -10.32 -3.54
CA PHE A 384 5.12 -10.41 -4.76
C PHE A 384 4.89 -9.20 -5.67
N THR A 385 3.62 -8.84 -5.91
CA THR A 385 3.32 -7.68 -6.75
C THR A 385 3.76 -6.38 -6.12
N THR A 386 3.68 -6.25 -4.78
CA THR A 386 4.16 -5.06 -4.07
C THR A 386 5.68 -4.87 -4.22
N ILE A 387 6.46 -5.93 -4.21
CA ILE A 387 7.90 -5.88 -4.49
C ILE A 387 8.15 -5.28 -5.88
N LEU A 388 7.42 -5.72 -6.89
CA LEU A 388 7.57 -5.24 -8.27
C LEU A 388 7.17 -3.76 -8.42
N GLY A 389 6.06 -3.36 -7.81
CA GLY A 389 5.57 -1.99 -7.87
C GLY A 389 6.51 -0.98 -7.19
N TRP A 390 7.08 -1.38 -6.04
CA TRP A 390 8.02 -0.53 -5.31
C TRP A 390 9.40 -0.45 -5.92
N ASP A 391 9.86 -1.49 -6.62
CA ASP A 391 11.07 -1.37 -7.45
C ASP A 391 10.91 -0.26 -8.47
N TYR A 392 9.80 -0.26 -9.22
CA TYR A 392 9.49 0.79 -10.18
C TYR A 392 9.50 2.19 -9.55
N TYR A 393 8.86 2.37 -8.40
CA TYR A 393 8.83 3.66 -7.71
C TYR A 393 10.21 4.13 -7.28
N SER A 394 10.99 3.23 -6.71
CA SER A 394 12.35 3.54 -6.23
C SER A 394 13.30 3.84 -7.37
N GLU A 395 13.21 3.11 -8.50
CA GLU A 395 13.99 3.40 -9.69
C GLU A 395 13.69 4.80 -10.24
N ARG A 396 12.40 5.21 -10.28
CA ARG A 396 12.01 6.56 -10.71
C ARG A 396 12.51 7.64 -9.76
N CYS A 397 12.47 7.38 -8.45
CA CYS A 397 13.05 8.28 -7.44
C CYS A 397 14.56 8.44 -7.61
N LEU A 398 15.28 7.33 -7.83
CA LEU A 398 16.72 7.34 -8.05
C LEU A 398 17.11 8.00 -9.39
N GLU A 399 16.32 7.78 -10.43
CA GLU A 399 16.49 8.45 -11.72
C GLU A 399 16.43 9.97 -11.57
N TYR A 400 15.44 10.48 -10.84
CA TYR A 400 15.36 11.91 -10.54
C TYR A 400 16.56 12.41 -9.75
N LEU A 401 16.99 11.69 -8.70
CA LEU A 401 18.15 12.07 -7.87
C LEU A 401 19.47 12.08 -8.66
N SER A 402 19.64 11.13 -9.58
CA SER A 402 20.85 10.97 -10.40
C SER A 402 20.85 11.83 -11.67
N GLY A 403 19.81 12.66 -11.88
CA GLY A 403 19.69 13.49 -13.08
C GLY A 403 19.52 12.70 -14.37
N GLY A 404 18.85 11.55 -14.33
CA GLY A 404 18.57 10.69 -15.48
C GLY A 404 19.69 9.67 -15.79
N ASN A 405 20.62 9.42 -14.87
CA ASN A 405 21.71 8.47 -15.09
C ASN A 405 21.25 7.02 -14.90
N MET A 406 20.89 6.34 -15.99
CA MET A 406 20.41 4.97 -16.00
C MET A 406 21.42 3.92 -15.53
N LYS A 407 22.72 4.24 -15.44
CA LYS A 407 23.72 3.31 -14.86
C LYS A 407 23.49 3.13 -13.36
N HIS A 408 23.16 4.20 -12.64
CA HIS A 408 22.83 4.15 -11.21
C HIS A 408 21.54 3.37 -10.96
N VAL A 409 20.54 3.57 -11.83
CA VAL A 409 19.26 2.84 -11.74
C VAL A 409 19.47 1.33 -11.95
N LYS A 410 20.27 0.94 -12.96
CA LYS A 410 20.60 -0.48 -13.18
C LYS A 410 21.37 -1.10 -12.02
N PHE A 411 22.33 -0.37 -11.45
CA PHE A 411 23.07 -0.85 -10.28
C PHE A 411 22.16 -1.01 -9.06
N PHE A 412 21.26 -0.07 -8.82
CA PHE A 412 20.26 -0.15 -7.75
C PHE A 412 19.38 -1.38 -7.86
N ARG A 413 18.93 -1.75 -9.06
CA ARG A 413 18.14 -2.96 -9.32
C ARG A 413 18.82 -4.23 -8.79
N TYR A 414 20.14 -4.35 -8.97
CA TYR A 414 20.87 -5.50 -8.42
C TYR A 414 20.93 -5.48 -6.89
N ILE A 415 21.10 -4.28 -6.29
CA ILE A 415 21.03 -4.13 -4.83
C ILE A 415 19.64 -4.49 -4.32
N TYR A 416 18.60 -4.08 -5.03
CA TYR A 416 17.21 -4.38 -4.69
C TYR A 416 16.94 -5.89 -4.71
N ILE A 417 17.40 -6.60 -5.76
CA ILE A 417 17.29 -8.07 -5.86
C ILE A 417 18.06 -8.75 -4.72
N LEU A 418 19.24 -8.26 -4.36
CA LEU A 418 20.00 -8.77 -3.22
C LEU A 418 19.26 -8.55 -1.89
N ALA A 419 18.64 -7.40 -1.72
CA ALA A 419 17.85 -7.09 -0.52
C ALA A 419 16.64 -8.04 -0.36
N ILE A 420 16.03 -8.49 -1.46
CA ILE A 420 14.96 -9.49 -1.44
C ILE A 420 15.47 -10.83 -0.90
N PHE A 421 16.65 -11.24 -1.32
CA PHE A 421 17.26 -12.47 -0.81
C PHE A 421 17.57 -12.42 0.69
N ILE A 422 18.04 -11.26 1.18
CA ILE A 422 18.45 -11.05 2.57
C ILE A 422 17.23 -10.83 3.50
N GLY A 423 16.15 -10.24 2.98
CA GLY A 423 14.98 -9.80 3.76
C GLY A 423 14.37 -10.85 4.70
N PRO A 424 14.21 -12.13 4.32
CA PRO A 424 13.64 -13.17 5.17
C PRO A 424 14.43 -13.43 6.46
N TYR A 425 15.72 -13.11 6.44
CA TYR A 425 16.66 -13.37 7.54
C TYR A 425 16.79 -12.18 8.53
N MET A 426 15.98 -11.13 8.33
CA MET A 426 15.93 -9.99 9.24
C MET A 426 14.81 -10.17 10.27
N THR A 427 14.97 -9.50 11.44
CA THR A 427 13.94 -9.56 12.48
C THR A 427 12.68 -8.80 12.06
N VAL A 428 11.51 -9.44 12.16
CA VAL A 428 10.20 -8.90 11.79
C VAL A 428 9.97 -7.49 12.36
N LYS A 429 10.23 -7.31 13.65
CA LYS A 429 9.96 -6.04 14.33
C LYS A 429 10.81 -4.88 13.78
N ALA A 430 12.11 -5.09 13.55
CA ALA A 430 12.99 -4.05 13.01
C ALA A 430 12.59 -3.68 11.57
N VAL A 431 12.24 -4.67 10.75
CA VAL A 431 11.80 -4.49 9.37
C VAL A 431 10.56 -3.58 9.28
N TRP A 432 9.53 -3.89 10.07
CA TRP A 432 8.30 -3.09 10.06
C TRP A 432 8.51 -1.68 10.61
N THR A 433 9.34 -1.52 11.64
CA THR A 433 9.63 -0.21 12.22
C THR A 433 10.39 0.68 11.22
N ILE A 434 11.38 0.14 10.51
CA ILE A 434 12.12 0.88 9.48
C ILE A 434 11.19 1.25 8.31
N ALA A 435 10.34 0.32 7.87
CA ALA A 435 9.36 0.59 6.83
C ALA A 435 8.41 1.73 7.21
N ASP A 436 7.88 1.71 8.42
CA ASP A 436 6.99 2.75 8.94
C ASP A 436 7.69 4.12 8.98
N ILE A 437 8.93 4.20 9.50
CA ILE A 437 9.70 5.45 9.57
C ILE A 437 9.85 6.09 8.19
N PHE A 438 10.36 5.38 7.22
CA PHE A 438 10.60 5.95 5.88
C PHE A 438 9.30 6.31 5.17
N ASN A 439 8.24 5.53 5.32
CA ASN A 439 6.92 5.87 4.81
C ASN A 439 6.40 7.19 5.36
N GLY A 440 6.46 7.36 6.68
CA GLY A 440 6.00 8.59 7.32
C GLY A 440 6.83 9.81 6.90
N LEU A 441 8.16 9.66 6.79
CA LEU A 441 9.05 10.73 6.34
C LEU A 441 8.79 11.10 4.88
N MET A 442 8.45 10.14 4.01
CA MET A 442 8.11 10.39 2.62
C MET A 442 6.78 11.15 2.48
N ALA A 443 5.83 10.93 3.39
CA ALA A 443 4.54 11.61 3.37
C ALA A 443 4.66 13.13 3.56
N LEU A 444 5.60 13.60 4.39
CA LEU A 444 5.73 15.03 4.72
C LEU A 444 5.92 15.93 3.49
N PRO A 445 6.93 15.70 2.62
CA PRO A 445 7.11 16.51 1.41
C PRO A 445 5.89 16.48 0.49
N ASN A 446 5.27 15.33 0.35
CA ASN A 446 4.10 15.17 -0.50
C ASN A 446 2.89 15.93 0.03
N MET A 447 2.60 15.84 1.33
CA MET A 447 1.49 16.54 1.93
C MET A 447 1.67 18.07 1.83
N ILE A 448 2.88 18.59 2.04
CA ILE A 448 3.21 20.01 1.83
C ILE A 448 2.84 20.44 0.40
N ALA A 449 3.20 19.63 -0.59
CA ALA A 449 2.88 19.91 -2.00
C ALA A 449 1.37 19.87 -2.27
N LEU A 450 0.65 18.90 -1.73
CA LEU A 450 -0.80 18.76 -1.89
C LEU A 450 -1.54 19.96 -1.29
N PHE A 451 -1.12 20.44 -0.12
CA PHE A 451 -1.67 21.68 0.46
C PHE A 451 -1.42 22.89 -0.44
N ALA A 452 -0.18 23.07 -0.88
CA ALA A 452 0.20 24.20 -1.74
C ALA A 452 -0.52 24.19 -3.11
N LEU A 453 -0.68 22.99 -3.71
CA LEU A 453 -1.27 22.83 -5.04
C LEU A 453 -2.79 22.51 -4.99
N SER A 454 -3.42 22.50 -3.83
CA SER A 454 -4.84 22.18 -3.66
C SER A 454 -5.76 23.13 -4.46
N GLY A 455 -5.35 24.38 -4.67
CA GLY A 455 -6.04 25.34 -5.55
C GLY A 455 -5.97 24.96 -7.01
N VAL A 456 -4.82 24.45 -7.47
CA VAL A 456 -4.64 23.94 -8.84
C VAL A 456 -5.55 22.73 -9.06
N VAL A 457 -5.60 21.79 -8.13
CA VAL A 457 -6.49 20.62 -8.21
C VAL A 457 -7.94 21.05 -8.34
N ALA A 458 -8.40 21.99 -7.51
CA ALA A 458 -9.78 22.48 -7.56
C ALA A 458 -10.12 23.13 -8.91
N LYS A 459 -9.21 23.97 -9.44
CA LYS A 459 -9.38 24.65 -10.73
C LYS A 459 -9.46 23.64 -11.87
N GLU A 460 -8.47 22.77 -12.01
CA GLU A 460 -8.44 21.74 -13.07
C GLU A 460 -9.69 20.85 -13.05
N THR A 461 -10.12 20.47 -11.84
CA THR A 461 -11.32 19.64 -11.67
C THR A 461 -12.57 20.39 -12.15
N LYS A 462 -12.71 21.67 -11.82
CA LYS A 462 -13.85 22.47 -12.28
C LYS A 462 -13.85 22.62 -13.79
N ASP A 463 -12.73 23.05 -14.37
CA ASP A 463 -12.58 23.29 -15.82
C ASP A 463 -12.84 22.00 -16.63
N PHE A 464 -12.35 20.87 -16.16
CA PHE A 464 -12.61 19.58 -16.78
C PHE A 464 -14.10 19.22 -16.82
N PHE A 465 -14.81 19.32 -15.69
CA PHE A 465 -16.24 18.98 -15.66
C PHE A 465 -17.11 19.97 -16.40
N GLU A 466 -16.69 21.22 -16.57
CA GLU A 466 -17.36 22.19 -17.45
C GLU A 466 -17.20 21.80 -18.93
N ARG A 467 -16.00 21.41 -19.38
CA ARG A 467 -15.74 20.89 -20.73
C ARG A 467 -16.48 19.58 -20.99
N HIS A 468 -16.48 18.66 -20.02
CA HIS A 468 -17.21 17.40 -20.12
C HIS A 468 -18.73 17.60 -20.25
N LYS A 469 -19.31 18.59 -19.54
CA LYS A 469 -20.74 18.93 -19.69
C LYS A 469 -21.06 19.53 -21.06
N ARG A 470 -20.11 20.25 -21.67
CA ARG A 470 -20.27 20.80 -23.04
C ARG A 470 -20.03 19.76 -24.13
N GLY A 471 -19.67 18.52 -23.77
CA GLY A 471 -19.39 17.43 -24.74
C GLY A 471 -18.03 17.54 -25.44
N GLU A 472 -17.15 18.42 -24.98
CA GLU A 472 -15.79 18.62 -25.52
C GLU A 472 -14.84 17.45 -25.13
N ILE A 473 -15.20 16.70 -24.11
CA ILE A 473 -14.45 15.54 -23.58
C ILE A 473 -15.43 14.37 -23.44
N LYS A 474 -15.05 13.20 -23.99
CA LYS A 474 -15.84 11.96 -23.97
C LYS A 474 -15.48 11.04 -22.80
#